data_9ae7afa31c5d2d91f52deed1b2db6335
#
_entry.id   9ae7afa31c5d2d91f52deed1b2db6335
#
_cell.length_a   1.000
_cell.length_b   1.000
_cell.length_c   1.000
_cell.angle_alpha   90.00
_cell.angle_beta   90.00
_cell.angle_gamma   90.00
#
_symmetry.space_group_name_H-M   'P 1'
#
loop_
_entity.id
_entity.type
_entity.pdbx_description
1 polymer ?
#
loop_
_entity_poly.entity_id
_entity_poly.type
_entity_poly.pdbx_seq_one_letter_code
_entity_poly.pdbx_strand_id
1 'polypeptide(L)'
;MLSELVIAETPLFPHAYPGLMDEAAIASLRPSNPSMGLMLENISPRLLEPGMPHHNCPDKDPKQRVATIEAAGRQKVPFTTGILVGIGETAEEVIDSLFALSELHTIWGHVQEVIVQNFRAKADTRMRRDAEPTIQYFARVVAAARWILGPEVNLQVPPNLTDEFEVYLGAGINDWGGVSPLTIDWVNPEAPWPHLQRLRAVTESAGFELRPRLPVYSTFIGPDWIDPGLMSKLVSAIDDHGYARVPQLDEDPSR
;
A
#
# COMPACT_ATOMS: atom_id res chain seq x y z
N MET A 1 -7.06 19.56 11.83
CA MET A 1 -7.57 18.53 10.88
C MET A 1 -7.78 17.18 11.61
N LEU A 2 -8.47 16.20 11.00
CA LEU A 2 -8.70 14.88 11.63
C LEU A 2 -7.39 14.18 12.03
N SER A 3 -6.38 14.21 11.15
CA SER A 3 -5.06 13.64 11.43
C SER A 3 -4.37 14.25 12.66
N GLU A 4 -4.48 15.55 12.86
CA GLU A 4 -3.94 16.24 14.05
C GLU A 4 -4.62 15.75 15.32
N LEU A 5 -5.95 15.58 15.27
CA LEU A 5 -6.72 15.03 16.41
C LEU A 5 -6.27 13.60 16.74
N VAL A 6 -6.09 12.75 15.72
CA VAL A 6 -5.59 11.39 15.93
C VAL A 6 -4.21 11.40 16.58
N ILE A 7 -3.29 12.25 16.13
CA ILE A 7 -1.95 12.39 16.72
C ILE A 7 -2.01 12.89 18.17
N ALA A 8 -2.91 13.84 18.46
CA ALA A 8 -3.01 14.45 19.79
C ALA A 8 -3.68 13.53 20.82
N GLU A 9 -4.75 12.84 20.42
CA GLU A 9 -5.66 12.17 21.35
C GLU A 9 -5.47 10.64 21.41
N THR A 10 -4.65 10.05 20.51
CA THR A 10 -4.51 8.60 20.41
C THR A 10 -3.06 8.16 20.25
N PRO A 11 -2.71 6.90 20.53
CA PRO A 11 -1.39 6.34 20.20
C PRO A 11 -1.21 6.05 18.69
N LEU A 12 -2.23 6.26 17.86
CA LEU A 12 -2.22 5.91 16.44
C LEU A 12 -1.43 6.92 15.61
N PHE A 13 -1.03 6.47 14.42
CA PHE A 13 -0.39 7.28 13.39
C PHE A 13 -1.25 7.29 12.12
N PRO A 14 -1.68 8.46 11.65
CA PRO A 14 -2.40 8.56 10.39
C PRO A 14 -1.53 8.18 9.18
N HIS A 15 -2.15 7.54 8.21
CA HIS A 15 -1.63 7.32 6.87
C HIS A 15 -2.69 7.82 5.88
N ALA A 16 -2.51 9.02 5.35
CA ALA A 16 -3.56 9.68 4.59
C ALA A 16 -3.56 9.26 3.12
N TYR A 17 -4.76 8.96 2.60
CA TYR A 17 -5.05 8.68 1.19
C TYR A 17 -6.12 9.65 0.65
N PRO A 18 -5.85 10.97 0.57
CA PRO A 18 -6.90 11.95 0.25
C PRO A 18 -7.18 12.10 -1.26
N GLY A 19 -6.55 11.31 -2.12
CA GLY A 19 -6.63 11.44 -3.58
C GLY A 19 -5.51 12.28 -4.17
N LEU A 20 -5.78 12.96 -5.28
CA LEU A 20 -4.80 13.84 -5.94
C LEU A 20 -4.43 15.03 -5.05
N MET A 21 -3.14 15.31 -4.97
CA MET A 21 -2.58 16.40 -4.16
C MET A 21 -1.49 17.13 -4.93
N ASP A 22 -1.41 18.43 -4.71
CA ASP A 22 -0.25 19.23 -5.04
C ASP A 22 0.76 19.28 -3.87
N GLU A 23 1.90 19.93 -4.09
CA GLU A 23 2.94 20.07 -3.07
C GLU A 23 2.46 20.82 -1.82
N ALA A 24 1.59 21.82 -1.97
CA ALA A 24 1.08 22.60 -0.85
C ALA A 24 0.15 21.75 0.04
N ALA A 25 -0.71 20.94 -0.58
CA ALA A 25 -1.57 20.01 0.14
C ALA A 25 -0.74 18.94 0.90
N ILE A 26 0.27 18.36 0.27
CA ILE A 26 1.18 17.40 0.90
C ILE A 26 1.93 18.04 2.06
N ALA A 27 2.51 19.22 1.85
CA ALA A 27 3.23 19.95 2.89
C ALA A 27 2.34 20.28 4.10
N SER A 28 1.05 20.59 3.87
CA SER A 28 0.08 20.87 4.95
C SER A 28 -0.28 19.63 5.78
N LEU A 29 -0.22 18.44 5.17
CA LEU A 29 -0.54 17.16 5.83
C LEU A 29 0.66 16.55 6.55
N ARG A 30 1.88 16.80 6.09
CA ARG A 30 3.12 16.20 6.58
C ARG A 30 3.30 16.29 8.10
N PRO A 31 2.98 17.41 8.80
CA PRO A 31 3.16 17.51 10.25
C PRO A 31 2.31 16.54 11.08
N SER A 32 1.26 15.97 10.50
CA SER A 32 0.36 15.04 11.20
C SER A 32 0.28 13.65 10.56
N ASN A 33 1.04 13.41 9.48
CA ASN A 33 1.03 12.14 8.76
C ASN A 33 2.46 11.68 8.49
N PRO A 34 2.98 10.66 9.19
CA PRO A 34 4.33 10.15 8.98
C PRO A 34 4.52 9.50 7.60
N SER A 35 3.43 9.13 6.95
CA SER A 35 3.40 8.62 5.58
C SER A 35 2.06 8.95 4.93
N MET A 36 2.04 8.93 3.59
CA MET A 36 0.83 9.15 2.80
C MET A 36 0.81 8.19 1.62
N GLY A 37 -0.27 8.15 0.87
CA GLY A 37 -0.35 7.30 -0.30
C GLY A 37 -1.32 7.77 -1.37
N LEU A 38 -1.06 7.28 -2.58
CA LEU A 38 -1.96 7.31 -3.73
C LEU A 38 -1.55 6.17 -4.67
N MET A 39 -2.47 5.27 -4.98
CA MET A 39 -2.24 4.24 -5.99
C MET A 39 -2.04 4.89 -7.37
N LEU A 40 -1.00 4.51 -8.10
CA LEU A 40 -0.90 4.86 -9.53
C LEU A 40 -2.03 4.19 -10.32
N GLU A 41 -2.45 3.01 -9.91
CA GLU A 41 -3.38 2.11 -10.60
C GLU A 41 -2.78 1.55 -11.90
N ASN A 42 -2.59 2.40 -12.90
CA ASN A 42 -1.95 2.07 -14.16
C ASN A 42 -1.44 3.34 -14.85
N ILE A 43 -0.32 3.24 -15.57
CA ILE A 43 0.27 4.37 -16.30
C ILE A 43 -0.39 4.63 -17.66
N SER A 44 -1.18 3.69 -18.19
CA SER A 44 -1.75 3.78 -19.52
C SER A 44 -2.91 4.77 -19.62
N PRO A 45 -2.82 5.81 -20.47
CA PRO A 45 -3.94 6.70 -20.74
C PRO A 45 -5.09 6.02 -21.48
N ARG A 46 -4.86 4.85 -22.12
CA ARG A 46 -5.89 4.07 -22.81
C ARG A 46 -7.04 3.69 -21.88
N LEU A 47 -6.76 3.48 -20.60
CA LEU A 47 -7.80 3.12 -19.63
C LEU A 47 -8.80 4.26 -19.35
N LEU A 48 -8.54 5.48 -19.82
CA LEU A 48 -9.47 6.63 -19.78
C LEU A 48 -10.40 6.70 -21.00
N GLU A 49 -10.14 5.90 -22.04
CA GLU A 49 -10.93 5.92 -23.27
C GLU A 49 -12.38 5.45 -23.05
N PRO A 50 -13.33 5.82 -23.95
CA PRO A 50 -14.70 5.33 -23.86
C PRO A 50 -14.79 3.80 -23.82
N GLY A 51 -15.50 3.28 -22.82
CA GLY A 51 -15.64 1.84 -22.60
C GLY A 51 -14.60 1.22 -21.69
N MET A 52 -13.52 1.93 -21.37
CA MET A 52 -12.49 1.48 -20.44
C MET A 52 -12.85 1.81 -18.98
N PRO A 53 -12.20 1.14 -18.00
CA PRO A 53 -12.60 1.23 -16.57
C PRO A 53 -12.48 2.61 -15.95
N HIS A 54 -11.52 3.41 -16.41
CA HIS A 54 -11.27 4.76 -15.89
C HIS A 54 -11.99 5.86 -16.70
N HIS A 55 -12.86 5.48 -17.66
CA HIS A 55 -13.62 6.45 -18.44
C HIS A 55 -14.50 7.33 -17.53
N ASN A 56 -14.43 8.65 -17.74
CA ASN A 56 -15.09 9.66 -16.90
C ASN A 56 -14.62 9.70 -15.42
N CYS A 57 -13.43 9.20 -15.13
CA CYS A 57 -12.79 9.29 -13.81
C CYS A 57 -11.54 10.20 -13.91
N PRO A 58 -11.67 11.53 -13.87
CA PRO A 58 -10.56 12.45 -14.10
C PRO A 58 -9.45 12.32 -13.04
N ASP A 59 -9.78 11.86 -11.84
CA ASP A 59 -8.83 11.54 -10.77
C ASP A 59 -8.00 10.28 -11.02
N LYS A 60 -8.33 9.51 -12.07
CA LYS A 60 -7.56 8.35 -12.53
C LYS A 60 -6.59 8.65 -13.68
N ASP A 61 -6.49 9.92 -14.09
CA ASP A 61 -5.50 10.33 -15.09
C ASP A 61 -4.08 10.03 -14.57
N PRO A 62 -3.33 9.15 -15.25
CA PRO A 62 -2.00 8.73 -14.79
C PRO A 62 -1.02 9.90 -14.67
N LYS A 63 -1.14 10.93 -15.50
CA LYS A 63 -0.28 12.13 -15.42
C LYS A 63 -0.48 12.87 -14.10
N GLN A 64 -1.73 13.01 -13.65
CA GLN A 64 -2.03 13.67 -12.38
C GLN A 64 -1.60 12.81 -11.18
N ARG A 65 -1.74 11.48 -11.29
CA ARG A 65 -1.29 10.55 -10.23
C ARG A 65 0.23 10.55 -10.09
N VAL A 66 0.96 10.46 -11.21
CA VAL A 66 2.42 10.62 -11.23
C VAL A 66 2.84 11.95 -10.62
N ALA A 67 2.20 13.07 -11.01
CA ALA A 67 2.51 14.38 -10.46
C ALA A 67 2.31 14.46 -8.93
N THR A 68 1.28 13.79 -8.39
CA THR A 68 1.06 13.69 -6.94
C THR A 68 2.16 12.86 -6.26
N ILE A 69 2.55 11.71 -6.84
CA ILE A 69 3.61 10.85 -6.31
C ILE A 69 4.96 11.60 -6.33
N GLU A 70 5.26 12.31 -7.40
CA GLU A 70 6.45 13.19 -7.47
C GLU A 70 6.42 14.31 -6.43
N ALA A 71 5.27 14.94 -6.23
CA ALA A 71 5.14 15.99 -5.23
C ALA A 71 5.44 15.48 -3.82
N ALA A 72 5.04 14.24 -3.49
CA ALA A 72 5.42 13.58 -2.24
C ALA A 72 6.94 13.35 -2.15
N GLY A 73 7.58 12.97 -3.25
CA GLY A 73 9.04 12.82 -3.32
C GLY A 73 9.77 14.14 -3.07
N ARG A 74 9.35 15.22 -3.73
CA ARG A 74 9.90 16.57 -3.51
C ARG A 74 9.74 17.05 -2.07
N GLN A 75 8.62 16.71 -1.43
CA GLN A 75 8.33 17.04 -0.03
C GLN A 75 8.93 16.04 0.97
N LYS A 76 9.67 15.03 0.50
CA LYS A 76 10.28 13.98 1.34
C LYS A 76 9.28 13.31 2.27
N VAL A 77 8.15 12.89 1.74
CA VAL A 77 7.13 12.14 2.46
C VAL A 77 7.23 10.66 2.07
N PRO A 78 7.42 9.74 3.03
CA PRO A 78 7.33 8.30 2.76
C PRO A 78 5.98 7.97 2.14
N PHE A 79 5.98 7.39 0.93
CA PHE A 79 4.78 7.32 0.12
C PHE A 79 4.45 5.88 -0.31
N THR A 80 3.23 5.46 -0.07
CA THR A 80 2.69 4.19 -0.55
C THR A 80 1.98 4.43 -1.89
N THR A 81 2.31 3.64 -2.88
CA THR A 81 1.67 3.64 -4.19
C THR A 81 1.42 2.21 -4.67
N GLY A 82 1.01 2.02 -5.91
CA GLY A 82 0.81 0.67 -6.43
C GLY A 82 0.01 0.62 -7.71
N ILE A 83 -0.23 -0.61 -8.16
CA ILE A 83 -0.95 -0.90 -9.39
C ILE A 83 -2.17 -1.77 -9.12
N LEU A 84 -3.19 -1.64 -9.98
CA LEU A 84 -4.38 -2.49 -9.99
C LEU A 84 -4.35 -3.37 -11.24
N VAL A 85 -4.40 -4.69 -11.03
CA VAL A 85 -4.21 -5.70 -12.08
C VAL A 85 -5.53 -6.39 -12.40
N GLY A 86 -5.85 -6.51 -13.69
CA GLY A 86 -7.03 -7.23 -14.18
C GLY A 86 -8.23 -6.31 -14.50
N ILE A 87 -7.99 -5.02 -14.73
CA ILE A 87 -9.03 -4.05 -15.10
C ILE A 87 -9.14 -3.83 -16.62
N GLY A 88 -8.47 -4.64 -17.43
CA GLY A 88 -8.47 -4.53 -18.89
C GLY A 88 -7.20 -3.92 -19.49
N GLU A 89 -6.18 -3.74 -18.67
CA GLU A 89 -4.82 -3.39 -19.09
C GLU A 89 -4.13 -4.58 -19.77
N THR A 90 -3.11 -4.29 -20.58
CA THR A 90 -2.22 -5.31 -21.16
C THR A 90 -1.07 -5.64 -20.20
N ALA A 91 -0.40 -6.77 -20.41
CA ALA A 91 0.80 -7.11 -19.63
C ALA A 91 1.93 -6.07 -19.80
N GLU A 92 2.04 -5.46 -20.99
CA GLU A 92 2.99 -4.38 -21.25
C GLU A 92 2.67 -3.15 -20.41
N GLU A 93 1.40 -2.72 -20.35
CA GLU A 93 0.95 -1.60 -19.52
C GLU A 93 1.18 -1.83 -18.03
N VAL A 94 1.10 -3.09 -17.56
CA VAL A 94 1.49 -3.47 -16.20
C VAL A 94 2.99 -3.24 -15.98
N ILE A 95 3.81 -3.72 -16.88
CA ILE A 95 5.28 -3.59 -16.81
C ILE A 95 5.70 -2.12 -16.88
N ASP A 96 5.12 -1.34 -17.79
CA ASP A 96 5.36 0.11 -17.90
C ASP A 96 5.00 0.85 -16.61
N SER A 97 3.89 0.46 -15.96
CA SER A 97 3.50 1.01 -14.67
C SER A 97 4.52 0.73 -13.57
N LEU A 98 5.07 -0.48 -13.53
CA LEU A 98 6.12 -0.85 -12.57
C LEU A 98 7.43 -0.11 -12.82
N PHE A 99 7.83 0.07 -14.08
CA PHE A 99 9.01 0.87 -14.43
C PHE A 99 8.82 2.34 -14.05
N ALA A 100 7.64 2.92 -14.29
CA ALA A 100 7.34 4.28 -13.88
C ALA A 100 7.48 4.47 -12.34
N LEU A 101 7.00 3.51 -11.54
CA LEU A 101 7.18 3.54 -10.08
C LEU A 101 8.64 3.37 -9.66
N SER A 102 9.38 2.49 -10.34
CA SER A 102 10.81 2.29 -10.12
C SER A 102 11.62 3.56 -10.42
N GLU A 103 11.30 4.25 -11.51
CA GLU A 103 11.93 5.52 -11.88
C GLU A 103 11.66 6.61 -10.84
N LEU A 104 10.40 6.77 -10.40
CA LEU A 104 10.02 7.71 -9.35
C LEU A 104 10.77 7.44 -8.04
N HIS A 105 10.91 6.16 -7.66
CA HIS A 105 11.70 5.79 -6.49
C HIS A 105 13.20 6.10 -6.68
N THR A 106 13.74 5.80 -7.85
CA THR A 106 15.16 6.06 -8.16
C THR A 106 15.50 7.55 -8.07
N ILE A 107 14.59 8.42 -8.53
CA ILE A 107 14.79 9.88 -8.52
C ILE A 107 14.66 10.45 -7.11
N TRP A 108 13.65 10.04 -6.35
CA TRP A 108 13.25 10.69 -5.09
C TRP A 108 13.50 9.86 -3.84
N GLY A 109 13.66 8.55 -3.95
CA GLY A 109 13.89 7.63 -2.83
C GLY A 109 12.71 7.48 -1.85
N HIS A 110 11.53 7.99 -2.18
CA HIS A 110 10.41 8.18 -1.26
C HIS A 110 9.34 7.08 -1.27
N VAL A 111 9.33 6.23 -2.29
CA VAL A 111 8.35 5.14 -2.37
C VAL A 111 8.72 4.08 -1.33
N GLN A 112 8.03 4.13 -0.20
CA GLN A 112 8.26 3.19 0.89
C GLN A 112 7.64 1.82 0.64
N GLU A 113 6.59 1.76 -0.19
CA GLU A 113 5.80 0.55 -0.42
C GLU A 113 5.09 0.62 -1.76
N VAL A 114 5.11 -0.49 -2.48
CA VAL A 114 4.31 -0.70 -3.69
C VAL A 114 3.30 -1.80 -3.45
N ILE A 115 2.01 -1.47 -3.60
CA ILE A 115 0.91 -2.42 -3.49
C ILE A 115 0.61 -2.98 -4.88
N VAL A 116 0.66 -4.29 -5.05
CA VAL A 116 0.09 -4.96 -6.21
C VAL A 116 -1.27 -5.51 -5.80
N GLN A 117 -2.32 -4.94 -6.34
CA GLN A 117 -3.70 -5.31 -6.01
C GLN A 117 -4.37 -6.00 -7.19
N ASN A 118 -5.01 -7.14 -6.97
CA ASN A 118 -5.83 -7.80 -7.98
C ASN A 118 -7.23 -7.21 -8.02
N PHE A 119 -7.77 -7.10 -9.24
CA PHE A 119 -9.15 -6.72 -9.45
C PHE A 119 -10.10 -7.79 -8.88
N ARG A 120 -11.19 -7.32 -8.28
CA ARG A 120 -12.34 -8.13 -7.85
C ARG A 120 -13.61 -7.55 -8.45
N ALA A 121 -14.39 -8.41 -9.09
CA ALA A 121 -15.67 -8.04 -9.71
C ALA A 121 -16.72 -7.79 -8.63
N LYS A 122 -17.20 -6.54 -8.51
CA LYS A 122 -18.21 -6.15 -7.52
C LYS A 122 -19.60 -6.09 -8.16
N ALA A 123 -20.58 -6.65 -7.46
CA ALA A 123 -21.94 -6.85 -7.99
C ALA A 123 -22.66 -5.56 -8.43
N ASP A 124 -22.35 -4.43 -7.82
CA ASP A 124 -22.94 -3.11 -8.04
C ASP A 124 -22.16 -2.23 -9.04
N THR A 125 -21.13 -2.78 -9.69
CA THR A 125 -20.28 -2.05 -10.66
C THR A 125 -20.58 -2.45 -12.11
N ARG A 126 -20.09 -1.65 -13.05
CA ARG A 126 -20.16 -1.97 -14.49
C ARG A 126 -19.36 -3.24 -14.81
N MET A 127 -18.24 -3.45 -14.11
CA MET A 127 -17.32 -4.58 -14.30
C MET A 127 -17.73 -5.86 -13.54
N ARG A 128 -18.97 -5.96 -13.05
CA ARG A 128 -19.45 -7.11 -12.26
C ARG A 128 -19.40 -8.48 -12.94
N ARG A 129 -19.17 -8.50 -14.25
CA ARG A 129 -19.07 -9.74 -15.06
C ARG A 129 -17.71 -9.90 -15.72
N ASP A 130 -16.78 -8.99 -15.46
CA ASP A 130 -15.45 -9.06 -16.04
C ASP A 130 -14.64 -10.13 -15.31
N ALA A 131 -13.76 -10.80 -16.05
CA ALA A 131 -12.94 -11.86 -15.49
C ALA A 131 -11.89 -11.28 -14.53
N GLU A 132 -11.81 -11.87 -13.37
CA GLU A 132 -10.73 -11.59 -12.41
C GLU A 132 -9.42 -12.22 -12.90
N PRO A 133 -8.25 -11.65 -12.58
CA PRO A 133 -6.98 -12.23 -12.96
C PRO A 133 -6.79 -13.60 -12.26
N THR A 134 -6.27 -14.57 -13.00
CA THR A 134 -5.93 -15.87 -12.37
C THR A 134 -4.80 -15.68 -11.37
N ILE A 135 -4.77 -16.53 -10.33
CA ILE A 135 -3.70 -16.53 -9.32
C ILE A 135 -2.32 -16.66 -9.96
N GLN A 136 -2.18 -17.54 -10.97
CA GLN A 136 -0.92 -17.75 -11.67
C GLN A 136 -0.46 -16.51 -12.45
N TYR A 137 -1.37 -15.80 -13.11
CA TYR A 137 -1.04 -14.55 -13.80
C TYR A 137 -0.64 -13.48 -12.78
N PHE A 138 -1.44 -13.31 -11.74
CA PHE A 138 -1.18 -12.30 -10.71
C PHE A 138 0.13 -12.57 -9.96
N ALA A 139 0.44 -13.82 -9.60
CA ALA A 139 1.72 -14.18 -8.99
C ALA A 139 2.93 -13.87 -9.90
N ARG A 140 2.78 -14.02 -11.23
CA ARG A 140 3.83 -13.60 -12.19
C ARG A 140 4.01 -12.08 -12.20
N VAL A 141 2.91 -11.32 -12.10
CA VAL A 141 2.99 -9.85 -11.99
C VAL A 141 3.71 -9.45 -10.70
N VAL A 142 3.40 -10.09 -9.57
CA VAL A 142 4.09 -9.86 -8.29
C VAL A 142 5.59 -10.17 -8.40
N ALA A 143 5.96 -11.28 -9.03
CA ALA A 143 7.37 -11.63 -9.25
C ALA A 143 8.08 -10.63 -10.17
N ALA A 144 7.41 -10.15 -11.23
CA ALA A 144 7.93 -9.10 -12.09
C ALA A 144 8.10 -7.78 -11.33
N ALA A 145 7.13 -7.42 -10.48
CA ALA A 145 7.23 -6.25 -9.61
C ALA A 145 8.45 -6.33 -8.68
N ARG A 146 8.67 -7.48 -8.03
CA ARG A 146 9.85 -7.68 -7.19
C ARG A 146 11.15 -7.51 -7.98
N TRP A 147 11.20 -8.02 -9.21
CA TRP A 147 12.41 -7.93 -10.03
C TRP A 147 12.68 -6.49 -10.51
N ILE A 148 11.64 -5.77 -10.95
CA ILE A 148 11.76 -4.40 -11.47
C ILE A 148 12.07 -3.41 -10.35
N LEU A 149 11.38 -3.53 -9.20
CA LEU A 149 11.52 -2.62 -8.07
C LEU A 149 12.76 -2.90 -7.21
N GLY A 150 13.35 -4.09 -7.34
CA GLY A 150 14.49 -4.51 -6.54
C GLY A 150 14.13 -4.95 -5.12
N PRO A 151 15.14 -5.39 -4.32
CA PRO A 151 14.92 -5.93 -2.99
C PRO A 151 14.59 -4.88 -1.92
N GLU A 152 14.97 -3.63 -2.14
CA GLU A 152 14.87 -2.56 -1.13
C GLU A 152 13.45 -1.95 -1.03
N VAL A 153 12.65 -2.05 -2.09
CA VAL A 153 11.28 -1.55 -2.07
C VAL A 153 10.35 -2.58 -1.41
N ASN A 154 9.55 -2.15 -0.44
CA ASN A 154 8.58 -3.05 0.16
C ASN A 154 7.43 -3.31 -0.81
N LEU A 155 7.16 -4.58 -1.02
CA LEU A 155 6.14 -5.06 -1.95
C LEU A 155 5.02 -5.74 -1.18
N GLN A 156 3.82 -5.19 -1.32
CA GLN A 156 2.63 -5.63 -0.62
C GLN A 156 1.62 -6.27 -1.57
N VAL A 157 0.95 -7.32 -1.11
CA VAL A 157 -0.28 -7.84 -1.70
C VAL A 157 -1.33 -7.99 -0.61
N PRO A 158 -2.57 -7.45 -0.78
CA PRO A 158 -3.64 -7.63 0.18
C PRO A 158 -4.04 -9.12 0.30
N PRO A 159 -4.03 -9.71 1.52
CA PRO A 159 -4.26 -11.15 1.68
C PRO A 159 -5.74 -11.55 1.69
N ASN A 160 -6.66 -10.58 1.66
CA ASN A 160 -8.11 -10.82 1.71
C ASN A 160 -8.76 -10.98 0.32
N LEU A 161 -8.02 -10.73 -0.76
CA LEU A 161 -8.58 -10.75 -2.12
C LEU A 161 -8.49 -12.13 -2.80
N THR A 162 -7.92 -13.13 -2.12
CA THR A 162 -7.89 -14.53 -2.54
C THR A 162 -7.71 -15.45 -1.35
N ASP A 163 -8.21 -16.68 -1.45
CA ASP A 163 -8.01 -17.70 -0.41
C ASP A 163 -6.63 -18.36 -0.46
N GLU A 164 -5.92 -18.23 -1.60
CA GLU A 164 -4.61 -18.85 -1.85
C GLU A 164 -3.48 -17.80 -1.80
N PHE A 165 -3.53 -16.87 -0.86
CA PHE A 165 -2.59 -15.74 -0.78
C PHE A 165 -1.15 -16.16 -0.45
N GLU A 166 -0.92 -17.34 0.08
CA GLU A 166 0.40 -17.89 0.41
C GLU A 166 1.36 -17.95 -0.78
N VAL A 167 0.85 -18.10 -1.99
CA VAL A 167 1.66 -18.13 -3.23
C VAL A 167 2.45 -16.84 -3.44
N TYR A 168 1.99 -15.73 -2.90
CA TYR A 168 2.63 -14.43 -3.09
C TYR A 168 3.92 -14.25 -2.29
N LEU A 169 4.11 -15.00 -1.20
CA LEU A 169 5.39 -15.06 -0.48
C LEU A 169 6.49 -15.60 -1.40
N GLY A 170 6.21 -16.68 -2.11
CA GLY A 170 7.12 -17.25 -3.11
C GLY A 170 7.34 -16.34 -4.33
N ALA A 171 6.39 -15.44 -4.62
CA ALA A 171 6.51 -14.45 -5.67
C ALA A 171 7.30 -13.19 -5.26
N GLY A 172 7.65 -13.05 -3.97
CA GLY A 172 8.59 -12.05 -3.50
C GLY A 172 8.02 -10.86 -2.74
N ILE A 173 6.80 -10.95 -2.21
CA ILE A 173 6.29 -9.94 -1.28
C ILE A 173 7.04 -10.02 0.05
N ASN A 174 7.06 -8.91 0.76
CA ASN A 174 7.58 -8.81 2.13
C ASN A 174 6.62 -8.06 3.07
N ASP A 175 5.39 -7.78 2.62
CA ASP A 175 4.38 -7.13 3.44
C ASP A 175 2.96 -7.59 3.05
N TRP A 176 2.08 -7.68 4.04
CA TRP A 176 0.66 -7.98 3.87
C TRP A 176 -0.24 -6.75 3.93
N GLY A 177 0.32 -5.60 4.27
CA GLY A 177 -0.40 -4.35 4.44
C GLY A 177 -1.17 -4.24 5.74
N GLY A 178 -2.16 -3.36 5.71
CA GLY A 178 -3.00 -3.05 6.87
C GLY A 178 -4.09 -4.09 7.09
N VAL A 179 -3.78 -5.20 7.74
CA VAL A 179 -4.76 -6.22 8.12
C VAL A 179 -5.40 -5.86 9.45
N SER A 180 -6.73 -5.74 9.51
CA SER A 180 -7.46 -5.43 10.73
C SER A 180 -8.27 -6.63 11.23
N PRO A 181 -8.06 -7.10 12.48
CA PRO A 181 -8.93 -8.10 13.08
C PRO A 181 -10.27 -7.54 13.57
N LEU A 182 -10.43 -6.22 13.61
CA LEU A 182 -11.58 -5.55 14.24
C LEU A 182 -12.51 -4.88 13.24
N THR A 183 -11.99 -4.47 12.09
CA THR A 183 -12.75 -3.73 11.08
C THR A 183 -12.78 -4.48 9.76
N ILE A 184 -13.84 -4.29 9.00
CA ILE A 184 -13.90 -4.78 7.63
C ILE A 184 -12.95 -3.98 6.72
N ASP A 185 -12.61 -4.54 5.58
CA ASP A 185 -12.01 -3.78 4.48
C ASP A 185 -13.11 -2.89 3.86
N TRP A 186 -13.00 -1.57 4.04
CA TRP A 186 -13.98 -0.63 3.50
C TRP A 186 -13.89 -0.46 1.98
N VAL A 187 -12.79 -0.89 1.38
CA VAL A 187 -12.62 -0.92 -0.08
C VAL A 187 -13.25 -2.18 -0.68
N ASN A 188 -13.07 -3.33 -0.01
CA ASN A 188 -13.60 -4.63 -0.42
C ASN A 188 -14.38 -5.28 0.73
N PRO A 189 -15.55 -4.74 1.11
CA PRO A 189 -16.29 -5.20 2.28
C PRO A 189 -16.80 -6.64 2.15
N GLU A 190 -16.86 -7.17 0.93
CA GLU A 190 -17.19 -8.56 0.62
C GLU A 190 -16.04 -9.55 0.84
N ALA A 191 -14.82 -9.04 1.01
CA ALA A 191 -13.60 -9.83 1.20
C ALA A 191 -13.05 -9.66 2.62
N PRO A 192 -13.46 -10.50 3.58
CA PRO A 192 -13.02 -10.38 4.97
C PRO A 192 -11.51 -10.63 5.10
N TRP A 193 -10.89 -9.95 6.05
CA TRP A 193 -9.49 -10.18 6.39
C TRP A 193 -9.27 -11.61 6.88
N PRO A 194 -8.18 -12.27 6.49
CA PRO A 194 -7.81 -13.55 7.09
C PRO A 194 -7.52 -13.36 8.59
N HIS A 195 -7.83 -14.38 9.38
CA HIS A 195 -7.44 -14.39 10.78
C HIS A 195 -5.92 -14.24 10.92
N LEU A 196 -5.46 -13.40 11.86
CA LEU A 196 -4.04 -13.14 12.10
C LEU A 196 -3.25 -14.43 12.39
N GLN A 197 -3.87 -15.42 13.06
CA GLN A 197 -3.26 -16.73 13.31
C GLN A 197 -2.99 -17.48 12.00
N ARG A 198 -3.94 -17.47 11.04
CA ARG A 198 -3.73 -18.07 9.71
C ARG A 198 -2.63 -17.36 8.95
N LEU A 199 -2.66 -16.01 8.96
CA LEU A 199 -1.66 -15.21 8.29
C LEU A 199 -0.25 -15.47 8.84
N ARG A 200 -0.13 -15.58 10.18
CA ARG A 200 1.11 -15.94 10.86
C ARG A 200 1.58 -17.34 10.46
N ALA A 201 0.71 -18.34 10.56
CA ALA A 201 1.06 -19.73 10.24
C ALA A 201 1.54 -19.89 8.79
N VAL A 202 0.88 -19.22 7.84
CA VAL A 202 1.28 -19.19 6.42
C VAL A 202 2.65 -18.53 6.24
N THR A 203 2.87 -17.38 6.88
CA THR A 203 4.13 -16.65 6.80
C THR A 203 5.29 -17.46 7.38
N GLU A 204 5.09 -18.08 8.55
CA GLU A 204 6.10 -18.90 9.23
C GLU A 204 6.39 -20.20 8.47
N SER A 205 5.38 -20.84 7.87
CA SER A 205 5.57 -22.03 7.05
C SER A 205 6.40 -21.78 5.79
N ALA A 206 6.41 -20.54 5.30
CA ALA A 206 7.24 -20.10 4.20
C ALA A 206 8.67 -19.68 4.64
N GLY A 207 9.01 -19.80 5.94
CA GLY A 207 10.33 -19.47 6.49
C GLY A 207 10.50 -17.99 6.85
N PHE A 208 9.42 -17.23 6.96
CA PHE A 208 9.44 -15.81 7.33
C PHE A 208 8.82 -15.59 8.71
N GLU A 209 8.99 -14.42 9.29
CA GLU A 209 8.37 -14.00 10.55
C GLU A 209 7.32 -12.91 10.28
N LEU A 210 6.11 -13.08 10.82
CA LEU A 210 5.09 -12.02 10.77
C LEU A 210 5.28 -11.05 11.92
N ARG A 211 5.62 -9.81 11.60
CA ARG A 211 5.81 -8.71 12.56
C ARG A 211 4.87 -7.53 12.28
N PRO A 212 4.29 -6.91 13.31
CA PRO A 212 3.53 -5.68 13.15
C PRO A 212 4.48 -4.50 12.90
N ARG A 213 4.08 -3.59 12.01
CA ARG A 213 4.81 -2.34 11.74
C ARG A 213 3.92 -1.11 11.92
N LEU A 214 4.54 0.05 12.01
CA LEU A 214 3.86 1.32 11.88
C LEU A 214 3.46 1.59 10.41
N PRO A 215 2.61 2.59 10.12
CA PRO A 215 2.26 2.96 8.75
C PRO A 215 3.43 3.60 7.97
N VAL A 216 4.57 3.80 8.62
CA VAL A 216 5.84 4.19 8.03
C VAL A 216 6.88 3.10 8.33
N TYR A 217 7.67 2.73 7.31
CA TYR A 217 8.73 1.74 7.49
C TYR A 217 9.92 2.32 8.24
N SER A 218 10.64 1.49 8.99
CA SER A 218 11.76 1.91 9.85
C SER A 218 12.88 2.63 9.08
N THR A 219 13.12 2.26 7.83
CA THR A 219 14.08 2.90 6.93
C THR A 219 13.78 4.38 6.65
N PHE A 220 12.54 4.80 6.86
CA PHE A 220 12.09 6.17 6.70
C PHE A 220 11.94 6.92 8.03
N ILE A 221 12.19 6.28 9.18
CA ILE A 221 12.12 6.96 10.48
C ILE A 221 13.44 7.68 10.73
N GLY A 222 13.51 8.92 10.24
CA GLY A 222 14.68 9.76 10.35
C GLY A 222 14.39 11.22 10.00
N PRO A 223 15.32 12.14 10.31
CA PRO A 223 15.12 13.58 10.18
C PRO A 223 14.89 14.06 8.75
N ASP A 224 15.32 13.29 7.77
CA ASP A 224 15.12 13.63 6.35
C ASP A 224 13.68 13.43 5.89
N TRP A 225 12.96 12.49 6.51
CA TRP A 225 11.64 12.05 6.08
C TRP A 225 10.51 12.48 7.00
N ILE A 226 10.76 12.44 8.31
CA ILE A 226 9.72 12.64 9.32
C ILE A 226 9.74 14.09 9.82
N ASP A 227 8.54 14.66 10.00
CA ASP A 227 8.41 15.95 10.66
C ASP A 227 8.93 15.88 12.10
N PRO A 228 9.74 16.86 12.55
CA PRO A 228 10.31 16.86 13.90
C PRO A 228 9.25 16.70 15.00
N GLY A 229 8.04 17.21 14.80
CA GLY A 229 6.94 17.08 15.76
C GLY A 229 6.43 15.64 15.96
N LEU A 230 6.65 14.75 14.99
CA LEU A 230 6.24 13.34 15.06
C LEU A 230 7.35 12.42 15.56
N MET A 231 8.62 12.85 15.47
CA MET A 231 9.78 11.98 15.68
C MET A 231 9.76 11.29 17.04
N SER A 232 9.57 12.04 18.12
CA SER A 232 9.57 11.50 19.49
C SER A 232 8.51 10.42 19.68
N LYS A 233 7.30 10.65 19.17
CA LYS A 233 6.17 9.71 19.24
C LYS A 233 6.46 8.44 18.44
N LEU A 234 7.02 8.57 17.22
CA LEU A 234 7.39 7.42 16.38
C LEU A 234 8.47 6.56 17.02
N VAL A 235 9.54 7.17 17.51
CA VAL A 235 10.63 6.44 18.16
C VAL A 235 10.17 5.70 19.41
N SER A 236 9.25 6.27 20.18
CA SER A 236 8.67 5.58 21.34
C SER A 236 7.78 4.38 20.98
N ALA A 237 7.25 4.34 19.77
CA ALA A 237 6.31 3.33 19.30
C ALA A 237 6.97 2.14 18.58
N ILE A 238 8.29 2.17 18.37
CA ILE A 238 9.03 1.07 17.72
C ILE A 238 9.98 0.37 18.70
N ASP A 239 10.26 -0.90 18.41
CA ASP A 239 11.31 -1.68 19.07
C ASP A 239 12.71 -1.37 18.47
N ASP A 240 13.74 -2.05 18.96
CA ASP A 240 15.13 -1.86 18.53
C ASP A 240 15.37 -2.32 17.08
N HIS A 241 14.42 -3.03 16.48
CA HIS A 241 14.42 -3.46 15.07
C HIS A 241 13.55 -2.58 14.17
N GLY A 242 12.88 -1.56 14.73
CA GLY A 242 12.02 -0.64 13.99
C GLY A 242 10.61 -1.15 13.69
N TYR A 243 10.19 -2.26 14.32
CA TYR A 243 8.82 -2.75 14.27
C TYR A 243 7.95 -2.13 15.36
N ALA A 244 6.63 -2.15 15.14
CA ALA A 244 5.71 -1.60 16.14
C ALA A 244 5.82 -2.36 17.47
N ARG A 245 5.98 -1.61 18.57
CA ARG A 245 5.84 -2.19 19.92
C ARG A 245 4.39 -2.63 20.10
N VAL A 246 4.19 -3.93 20.19
CA VAL A 246 2.89 -4.48 20.62
C VAL A 246 2.85 -4.33 22.12
N PRO A 247 1.82 -3.66 22.70
CA PRO A 247 1.57 -3.79 24.14
C PRO A 247 1.51 -5.30 24.45
N GLN A 248 2.22 -5.75 25.47
CA GLN A 248 1.94 -7.08 26.02
C GLN A 248 0.48 -7.02 26.49
N LEU A 249 -0.40 -7.48 25.62
CA LEU A 249 -1.73 -7.85 26.07
C LEU A 249 -1.46 -9.02 27.02
N ASP A 250 -1.68 -8.82 28.31
CA ASP A 250 -1.75 -9.92 29.24
C ASP A 250 -2.63 -10.96 28.55
N GLU A 251 -2.07 -12.14 28.34
CA GLU A 251 -2.79 -13.27 27.78
C GLU A 251 -3.88 -13.63 28.82
N ASP A 252 -5.00 -12.94 28.75
CA ASP A 252 -6.22 -13.37 29.43
C ASP A 252 -6.84 -14.47 28.54
N PRO A 253 -6.71 -15.76 28.90
CA PRO A 253 -7.19 -16.86 28.09
C PRO A 253 -8.72 -16.96 28.04
N SER A 254 -9.43 -15.94 28.54
CA SER A 254 -10.91 -15.92 28.70
C SER A 254 -11.63 -14.89 27.83
N ARG A 255 -10.95 -14.23 26.85
CA ARG A 255 -11.59 -13.28 25.92
C ARG A 255 -11.50 -13.69 24.47
#